data_29b8fd0d8a18e61956ba174c1316277c
#
_entry.id   29b8fd0d8a18e61956ba174c1316277c
#
_cell.length_a   1.000
_cell.length_b   1.000
_cell.length_c   1.000
_cell.angle_alpha   90.00
_cell.angle_beta   90.00
_cell.angle_gamma   90.00
#
_symmetry.space_group_name_H-M   'P 1'
#
loop_
_entity.id
_entity.type
_entity.pdbx_description
1 polymer ?
#
loop_
_entity_poly.entity_id
_entity_poly.type
_entity_poly.pdbx_seq_one_letter_code
_entity_poly.pdbx_strand_id
1 'polypeptide(L)'
;MMCQNPTFFERYKEEGKSMESGYLRQIFDHLQDGIIMMDQERRILVMNPSAEKMTGWKLGDKVPYCSYCQTRKLEAGEARCYLLAKREVPYFLSSMPTYEGRFVDMEMSTAVISENGDQMEVLLVLKDLTVKKKEEEARISKLVLQKTLEAQENEHKRLAQELHDGVGQSLYSVSVGIQAIQSRMELEETLTEYMQEIIDELEKAIQDVRLYSLQLRPHSLDQLGLIPAVKHLVSSLNKTHQDVSITFASSNVSNRLLPVLEINLYRIIQEALHNALKYSQATHIKVILYKEDGELVLMIQDNGIGFERGLTEEGLGFKHMEERVDQMEGSLRIHSALQKGTTIKVKVQDKEGRGSDQGIAGR
;
A
#
# COMPACT_ATOMS: atom_id res chain seq x y z
N MET A 1 25.15 -56.01 19.11
CA MET A 1 24.27 -56.29 17.97
C MET A 1 23.19 -55.19 17.94
N MET A 2 23.40 -54.17 17.13
CA MET A 2 22.42 -53.12 16.93
C MET A 2 21.38 -53.63 15.92
N CYS A 3 20.17 -53.91 16.36
CA CYS A 3 19.05 -54.13 15.47
C CYS A 3 18.73 -52.81 14.79
N GLN A 4 19.11 -52.66 13.53
CA GLN A 4 18.60 -51.62 12.65
C GLN A 4 17.12 -51.94 12.41
N ASN A 5 16.21 -51.12 12.96
CA ASN A 5 14.82 -51.18 12.57
C ASN A 5 14.74 -50.81 11.08
N PRO A 6 14.13 -51.64 10.23
CA PRO A 6 13.97 -51.32 8.83
C PRO A 6 13.14 -50.02 8.66
N THR A 7 13.58 -49.14 7.77
CA THR A 7 12.84 -47.90 7.46
C THR A 7 11.45 -48.26 6.91
N PHE A 8 10.49 -47.38 7.09
CA PHE A 8 9.10 -47.53 6.58
C PHE A 8 9.06 -48.05 5.13
N PHE A 9 9.93 -47.54 4.26
CA PHE A 9 10.05 -48.00 2.87
C PHE A 9 10.66 -49.40 2.70
N GLU A 10 11.41 -49.90 3.67
CA GLU A 10 11.95 -51.27 3.64
C GLU A 10 10.91 -52.32 4.01
N ARG A 11 9.94 -52.01 4.88
CA ARG A 11 8.78 -52.89 5.18
C ARG A 11 7.88 -53.11 3.97
N TYR A 12 7.75 -52.10 3.06
CA TYR A 12 6.96 -52.25 1.83
C TYR A 12 7.70 -52.92 0.68
N LYS A 13 9.00 -53.18 0.79
CA LYS A 13 9.79 -53.89 -0.23
C LYS A 13 9.50 -55.38 -0.30
N GLU A 14 9.01 -56.00 0.78
CA GLU A 14 8.77 -57.44 0.83
C GLU A 14 7.47 -57.91 0.11
N GLU A 15 6.59 -56.97 -0.29
CA GLU A 15 5.31 -57.29 -0.96
C GLU A 15 5.26 -57.01 -2.47
N GLY A 16 6.37 -57.11 -3.20
CA GLY A 16 6.35 -57.25 -4.65
C GLY A 16 5.98 -56.01 -5.49
N LYS A 17 6.01 -54.79 -4.96
CA LYS A 17 5.63 -53.53 -5.65
C LYS A 17 6.78 -52.52 -5.80
N SER A 18 7.87 -52.89 -6.47
CA SER A 18 9.09 -52.05 -6.57
C SER A 18 8.93 -50.74 -7.35
N MET A 19 7.96 -50.65 -8.26
CA MET A 19 7.76 -49.46 -9.09
C MET A 19 6.88 -48.38 -8.42
N GLU A 20 5.85 -48.78 -7.66
CA GLU A 20 5.00 -47.86 -6.87
C GLU A 20 5.78 -47.21 -5.70
N SER A 21 6.73 -47.93 -5.10
CA SER A 21 7.58 -47.43 -4.00
C SER A 21 8.49 -46.24 -4.44
N GLY A 22 8.98 -46.25 -5.67
CA GLY A 22 9.80 -45.15 -6.20
C GLY A 22 9.02 -43.84 -6.40
N TYR A 23 7.82 -43.92 -6.92
CA TYR A 23 6.95 -42.77 -7.10
C TYR A 23 6.48 -42.17 -5.77
N LEU A 24 6.09 -42.99 -4.82
CA LEU A 24 5.67 -42.54 -3.49
C LEU A 24 6.82 -41.81 -2.77
N ARG A 25 8.04 -42.30 -2.92
CA ARG A 25 9.23 -41.65 -2.35
C ARG A 25 9.51 -40.32 -3.02
N GLN A 26 9.42 -40.23 -4.36
CA GLN A 26 9.59 -38.99 -5.08
C GLN A 26 8.52 -37.95 -4.69
N ILE A 27 7.27 -38.35 -4.57
CA ILE A 27 6.18 -37.46 -4.10
C ILE A 27 6.52 -36.98 -2.68
N PHE A 28 6.86 -37.90 -1.77
CA PHE A 28 7.20 -37.57 -0.38
C PHE A 28 8.36 -36.57 -0.28
N ASP A 29 9.42 -36.76 -1.08
CA ASP A 29 10.62 -35.95 -1.05
C ASP A 29 10.41 -34.56 -1.70
N HIS A 30 9.44 -34.41 -2.63
CA HIS A 30 9.20 -33.15 -3.37
C HIS A 30 7.96 -32.37 -2.91
N LEU A 31 7.18 -32.91 -1.96
CA LEU A 31 6.08 -32.16 -1.35
C LEU A 31 6.61 -30.93 -0.61
N GLN A 32 5.94 -29.79 -0.81
CA GLN A 32 6.31 -28.54 -0.12
C GLN A 32 5.87 -28.53 1.33
N ASP A 33 4.78 -29.23 1.64
CA ASP A 33 4.33 -29.39 3.03
C ASP A 33 5.28 -30.35 3.78
N GLY A 34 5.54 -30.04 5.04
CA GLY A 34 6.33 -30.88 5.91
C GLY A 34 5.53 -32.12 6.33
N ILE A 35 6.06 -33.30 6.08
CA ILE A 35 5.46 -34.58 6.46
C ILE A 35 6.33 -35.26 7.46
N ILE A 36 5.75 -35.62 8.60
CA ILE A 36 6.42 -36.32 9.70
C ILE A 36 5.55 -37.51 10.13
N MET A 37 6.17 -38.67 10.23
CA MET A 37 5.60 -39.81 10.97
C MET A 37 6.26 -39.85 12.34
N MET A 38 5.48 -39.98 13.39
CA MET A 38 5.95 -40.02 14.77
C MET A 38 5.20 -41.11 15.56
N ASP A 39 5.87 -41.60 16.60
CA ASP A 39 5.25 -42.49 17.57
C ASP A 39 4.38 -41.73 18.60
N GLN A 40 3.78 -42.46 19.53
CA GLN A 40 2.97 -41.90 20.62
C GLN A 40 3.79 -41.05 21.60
N GLU A 41 5.12 -41.24 21.69
CA GLU A 41 6.04 -40.40 22.46
C GLU A 41 6.50 -39.17 21.67
N ARG A 42 5.98 -38.98 20.46
CA ARG A 42 6.31 -37.91 19.49
C ARG A 42 7.73 -38.01 18.92
N ARG A 43 8.35 -39.19 18.91
CA ARG A 43 9.65 -39.38 18.25
C ARG A 43 9.45 -39.48 16.76
N ILE A 44 10.27 -38.76 16.02
CA ILE A 44 10.23 -38.71 14.55
C ILE A 44 10.78 -40.02 14.00
N LEU A 45 9.91 -40.80 13.38
CA LEU A 45 10.23 -42.05 12.72
C LEU A 45 10.65 -41.85 11.26
N VAL A 46 9.92 -40.95 10.57
CA VAL A 46 10.18 -40.59 9.18
C VAL A 46 9.84 -39.10 9.02
N MET A 47 10.58 -38.40 8.19
CA MET A 47 10.26 -37.05 7.79
C MET A 47 10.75 -36.75 6.37
N ASN A 48 10.05 -35.88 5.66
CA ASN A 48 10.48 -35.43 4.34
C ASN A 48 11.45 -34.24 4.42
N PRO A 49 12.16 -33.91 3.33
CA PRO A 49 13.12 -32.80 3.30
C PRO A 49 12.47 -31.42 3.63
N SER A 50 11.20 -31.23 3.27
CA SER A 50 10.48 -29.99 3.59
C SER A 50 10.27 -29.82 5.08
N ALA A 51 9.90 -30.88 5.81
CA ALA A 51 9.76 -30.83 7.25
C ALA A 51 11.09 -30.50 7.94
N GLU A 52 12.20 -31.13 7.52
CA GLU A 52 13.54 -30.85 8.05
C GLU A 52 13.93 -29.38 7.79
N LYS A 53 13.70 -28.88 6.57
CA LYS A 53 13.99 -27.48 6.20
C LYS A 53 13.17 -26.48 7.01
N MET A 54 11.88 -26.74 7.25
CA MET A 54 10.98 -25.85 7.99
C MET A 54 11.30 -25.79 9.48
N THR A 55 11.62 -26.95 10.07
CA THR A 55 11.70 -27.09 11.52
C THR A 55 13.13 -27.19 12.05
N GLY A 56 14.07 -27.67 11.23
CA GLY A 56 15.42 -28.04 11.62
C GLY A 56 15.51 -29.31 12.47
N TRP A 57 14.39 -30.01 12.71
CA TRP A 57 14.38 -31.25 13.44
C TRP A 57 14.98 -32.38 12.62
N LYS A 58 15.40 -33.47 13.30
CA LYS A 58 16.03 -34.62 12.68
C LYS A 58 15.32 -35.92 13.06
N LEU A 59 15.58 -36.97 12.30
CA LEU A 59 15.11 -38.30 12.61
C LEU A 59 15.54 -38.71 14.04
N GLY A 60 14.61 -39.27 14.82
CA GLY A 60 14.80 -39.66 16.21
C GLY A 60 14.58 -38.54 17.23
N ASP A 61 14.53 -37.26 16.79
CA ASP A 61 14.19 -36.16 17.67
C ASP A 61 12.74 -36.25 18.14
N LYS A 62 12.45 -35.58 19.23
CA LYS A 62 11.09 -35.50 19.76
C LYS A 62 10.42 -34.23 19.29
N VAL A 63 9.32 -34.35 18.54
CA VAL A 63 8.51 -33.18 18.10
C VAL A 63 8.13 -32.33 19.32
N PRO A 64 8.53 -31.04 19.39
CA PRO A 64 8.27 -30.22 20.56
C PRO A 64 6.76 -29.89 20.68
N TYR A 65 6.33 -29.42 21.85
CA TYR A 65 4.97 -28.94 22.02
C TYR A 65 4.82 -27.58 21.34
N CYS A 66 3.77 -27.41 20.54
CA CYS A 66 3.40 -26.12 19.98
C CYS A 66 2.96 -25.14 21.08
N SER A 67 2.88 -23.85 20.78
CA SER A 67 2.52 -22.81 21.73
C SER A 67 1.20 -23.10 22.47
N TYR A 68 0.19 -23.60 21.76
CA TYR A 68 -1.08 -23.98 22.35
C TYR A 68 -0.89 -25.12 23.40
N CYS A 69 -0.18 -26.19 23.05
CA CYS A 69 0.04 -27.34 23.96
C CYS A 69 0.89 -26.95 25.16
N GLN A 70 1.77 -25.96 25.06
CA GLN A 70 2.57 -25.46 26.20
C GLN A 70 1.70 -24.76 27.24
N THR A 71 0.68 -24.03 26.80
CA THR A 71 -0.13 -23.16 27.67
C THR A 71 -1.48 -23.74 28.08
N ARG A 72 -1.96 -24.80 27.39
CA ARG A 72 -3.28 -25.36 27.66
C ARG A 72 -3.36 -26.02 29.07
N LYS A 73 -4.51 -25.86 29.72
CA LYS A 73 -4.84 -26.57 30.95
C LYS A 73 -5.22 -28.02 30.59
N LEU A 74 -4.72 -28.98 31.39
CA LEU A 74 -4.98 -30.39 31.20
C LEU A 74 -5.98 -30.89 32.22
N GLU A 75 -6.90 -31.71 31.77
CA GLU A 75 -7.76 -32.53 32.66
C GLU A 75 -7.03 -33.78 33.12
N ALA A 76 -7.51 -34.44 34.20
CA ALA A 76 -6.85 -35.62 34.75
C ALA A 76 -6.85 -36.76 33.71
N GLY A 77 -5.66 -37.27 33.38
CA GLY A 77 -5.46 -38.36 32.40
C GLY A 77 -5.36 -37.90 30.93
N GLU A 78 -5.42 -36.58 30.65
CA GLU A 78 -5.34 -36.06 29.28
C GLU A 78 -3.87 -35.94 28.82
N ALA A 79 -3.58 -36.37 27.58
CA ALA A 79 -2.27 -36.17 26.96
C ALA A 79 -2.01 -34.68 26.68
N ARG A 80 -0.78 -34.21 26.97
CA ARG A 80 -0.42 -32.79 26.76
C ARG A 80 -0.49 -32.38 25.29
N CYS A 81 -0.15 -33.24 24.36
CA CYS A 81 -0.26 -32.95 22.93
C CYS A 81 -1.71 -33.07 22.47
N TYR A 82 -2.29 -31.96 22.05
CA TYR A 82 -3.68 -31.89 21.58
C TYR A 82 -3.92 -32.79 20.36
N LEU A 83 -2.97 -32.79 19.42
CA LEU A 83 -3.05 -33.55 18.19
C LEU A 83 -3.07 -35.06 18.46
N LEU A 84 -2.25 -35.54 19.41
CA LEU A 84 -2.25 -36.96 19.83
C LEU A 84 -3.50 -37.30 20.66
N ALA A 85 -3.95 -36.40 21.53
CA ALA A 85 -5.15 -36.64 22.35
C ALA A 85 -6.41 -36.77 21.49
N LYS A 86 -6.50 -36.07 20.38
CA LYS A 86 -7.66 -36.10 19.46
C LYS A 86 -7.50 -37.10 18.33
N ARG A 87 -6.29 -37.72 18.17
CA ARG A 87 -5.92 -38.73 17.16
C ARG A 87 -6.01 -38.21 15.71
N GLU A 88 -7.16 -37.76 15.29
CA GLU A 88 -7.39 -37.17 13.96
C GLU A 88 -7.81 -35.71 14.11
N VAL A 89 -6.99 -34.83 13.57
CA VAL A 89 -7.25 -33.36 13.54
C VAL A 89 -7.00 -32.87 12.12
N PRO A 90 -8.07 -32.58 11.36
CA PRO A 90 -7.93 -32.19 9.97
C PRO A 90 -7.33 -30.80 9.81
N TYR A 91 -7.47 -29.94 10.82
CA TYR A 91 -7.01 -28.57 10.78
C TYR A 91 -6.72 -28.04 12.17
N PHE A 92 -5.52 -27.51 12.38
CA PHE A 92 -5.10 -26.90 13.63
C PHE A 92 -4.02 -25.87 13.41
N LEU A 93 -4.25 -24.65 13.88
CA LEU A 93 -3.30 -23.53 13.80
C LEU A 93 -2.56 -23.34 15.11
N SER A 94 -1.24 -23.33 15.09
CA SER A 94 -0.42 -22.98 16.25
C SER A 94 1.00 -22.65 15.81
N SER A 95 1.74 -21.93 16.66
CA SER A 95 3.16 -21.67 16.42
C SER A 95 3.99 -22.85 16.94
N MET A 96 4.85 -23.38 16.09
CA MET A 96 5.77 -24.47 16.41
C MET A 96 7.18 -23.94 16.66
N PRO A 97 7.85 -24.34 17.73
CA PRO A 97 9.25 -24.00 17.93
C PRO A 97 10.13 -24.81 16.96
N THR A 98 11.03 -24.11 16.28
CA THR A 98 12.07 -24.73 15.44
C THR A 98 13.27 -25.14 16.28
N TYR A 99 14.20 -25.89 15.68
CA TYR A 99 15.45 -26.28 16.34
C TYR A 99 16.29 -25.09 16.82
N GLU A 100 16.22 -23.96 16.10
CA GLU A 100 16.90 -22.70 16.46
C GLU A 100 16.18 -21.89 17.56
N GLY A 101 15.08 -22.39 18.10
CA GLY A 101 14.29 -21.73 19.15
C GLY A 101 13.38 -20.62 18.64
N ARG A 102 13.25 -20.42 17.31
CA ARG A 102 12.26 -19.53 16.72
C ARG A 102 10.90 -20.22 16.68
N PHE A 103 9.85 -19.43 16.74
CA PHE A 103 8.49 -19.92 16.53
C PHE A 103 8.03 -19.61 15.12
N VAL A 104 7.44 -20.62 14.44
CA VAL A 104 6.87 -20.50 13.10
C VAL A 104 5.39 -20.84 13.17
N ASP A 105 4.55 -19.95 12.63
CA ASP A 105 3.10 -20.17 12.53
C ASP A 105 2.83 -21.25 11.47
N MET A 106 2.24 -22.34 11.89
CA MET A 106 1.98 -23.51 11.05
C MET A 106 0.52 -23.95 11.13
N GLU A 107 0.00 -24.34 10.01
CA GLU A 107 -1.19 -25.19 9.92
C GLU A 107 -0.75 -26.63 10.05
N MET A 108 -1.39 -27.36 10.95
CA MET A 108 -1.08 -28.74 11.25
C MET A 108 -2.30 -29.63 11.08
N SER A 109 -2.09 -30.80 10.55
CA SER A 109 -3.10 -31.86 10.56
C SER A 109 -2.48 -33.19 10.97
N THR A 110 -3.29 -34.05 11.56
CA THR A 110 -2.83 -35.39 11.98
C THR A 110 -3.81 -36.46 11.57
N ALA A 111 -3.25 -37.63 11.25
CA ALA A 111 -4.00 -38.87 11.03
C ALA A 111 -3.26 -40.05 11.62
N VAL A 112 -3.99 -41.01 12.17
CA VAL A 112 -3.42 -42.27 12.64
C VAL A 112 -3.22 -43.20 11.43
N ILE A 113 -1.97 -43.66 11.22
CA ILE A 113 -1.60 -44.51 10.09
C ILE A 113 -1.64 -45.98 10.48
N SER A 114 -1.16 -46.32 11.68
CA SER A 114 -1.10 -47.69 12.19
C SER A 114 -1.36 -47.69 13.68
N GLU A 115 -2.13 -48.68 14.14
CA GLU A 115 -2.37 -48.95 15.57
C GLU A 115 -2.31 -50.45 15.79
N ASN A 116 -1.18 -50.93 16.35
CA ASN A 116 -0.96 -52.33 16.66
C ASN A 116 -0.65 -52.46 18.16
N GLY A 117 -1.69 -52.78 18.96
CA GLY A 117 -1.54 -52.87 20.41
C GLY A 117 -1.12 -51.56 21.05
N ASP A 118 0.04 -51.54 21.74
CA ASP A 118 0.58 -50.33 22.38
C ASP A 118 1.39 -49.41 21.44
N GLN A 119 1.49 -49.75 20.15
CA GLN A 119 2.21 -48.93 19.16
C GLN A 119 1.25 -48.20 18.26
N MET A 120 1.30 -46.87 18.32
CA MET A 120 0.53 -45.97 17.45
C MET A 120 1.50 -45.11 16.61
N GLU A 121 1.32 -45.11 15.29
CA GLU A 121 2.05 -44.24 14.37
C GLU A 121 1.10 -43.15 13.86
N VAL A 122 1.53 -41.91 14.01
CA VAL A 122 0.76 -40.73 13.66
C VAL A 122 1.46 -39.95 12.57
N LEU A 123 0.74 -39.69 11.50
CA LEU A 123 1.13 -38.73 10.47
C LEU A 123 0.87 -37.33 10.98
N LEU A 124 1.86 -36.46 10.91
CA LEU A 124 1.74 -35.01 11.14
C LEU A 124 2.13 -34.32 9.86
N VAL A 125 1.22 -33.51 9.32
CA VAL A 125 1.47 -32.62 8.18
C VAL A 125 1.61 -31.21 8.71
N LEU A 126 2.67 -30.54 8.28
CA LEU A 126 3.02 -29.16 8.63
C LEU A 126 3.00 -28.29 7.40
N LYS A 127 2.30 -27.19 7.46
CA LYS A 127 2.29 -26.18 6.40
C LYS A 127 2.69 -24.83 6.97
N ASP A 128 3.76 -24.27 6.42
CA ASP A 128 4.25 -22.95 6.82
C ASP A 128 3.32 -21.85 6.29
N LEU A 129 2.78 -21.06 7.19
CA LEU A 129 1.89 -19.96 6.88
C LEU A 129 2.61 -18.60 6.80
N THR A 130 3.91 -18.56 7.08
CA THR A 130 4.66 -17.29 7.22
C THR A 130 4.59 -16.44 5.96
N VAL A 131 4.80 -17.04 4.78
CA VAL A 131 4.76 -16.33 3.50
C VAL A 131 3.35 -15.86 3.18
N LYS A 132 2.36 -16.78 3.26
CA LYS A 132 0.96 -16.46 2.98
C LYS A 132 0.40 -15.37 3.90
N LYS A 133 0.77 -15.40 5.18
CA LYS A 133 0.35 -14.40 6.16
C LYS A 133 0.95 -13.02 5.83
N LYS A 134 2.24 -12.97 5.49
CA LYS A 134 2.89 -11.72 5.07
C LYS A 134 2.29 -11.14 3.79
N GLU A 135 1.97 -11.98 2.80
CA GLU A 135 1.32 -11.55 1.57
C GLU A 135 -0.08 -10.98 1.84
N GLU A 136 -0.85 -11.65 2.71
CA GLU A 136 -2.19 -11.17 3.08
C GLU A 136 -2.14 -9.88 3.91
N GLU A 137 -1.20 -9.76 4.85
CA GLU A 137 -0.96 -8.52 5.61
C GLU A 137 -0.56 -7.37 4.69
N ALA A 138 0.33 -7.61 3.72
CA ALA A 138 0.71 -6.62 2.71
C ALA A 138 -0.49 -6.23 1.83
N ARG A 139 -1.32 -7.19 1.42
CA ARG A 139 -2.55 -6.94 0.65
C ARG A 139 -3.54 -6.09 1.42
N ILE A 140 -3.78 -6.42 2.69
CA ILE A 140 -4.69 -5.66 3.57
C ILE A 140 -4.14 -4.24 3.78
N SER A 141 -2.84 -4.10 4.06
CA SER A 141 -2.21 -2.79 4.23
C SER A 141 -2.36 -1.90 3.00
N LYS A 142 -2.15 -2.47 1.80
CA LYS A 142 -2.34 -1.76 0.53
C LYS A 142 -3.80 -1.34 0.34
N LEU A 143 -4.77 -2.22 0.64
CA LEU A 143 -6.19 -1.91 0.54
C LEU A 143 -6.61 -0.80 1.51
N VAL A 144 -6.13 -0.85 2.76
CA VAL A 144 -6.42 0.18 3.77
C VAL A 144 -5.88 1.53 3.31
N LEU A 145 -4.63 1.58 2.82
CA LEU A 145 -4.04 2.81 2.29
C LEU A 145 -4.86 3.39 1.14
N GLN A 146 -5.23 2.55 0.16
CA GLN A 146 -6.06 2.97 -0.97
C GLN A 146 -7.41 3.56 -0.51
N LYS A 147 -8.10 2.87 0.40
CA LYS A 147 -9.39 3.35 0.92
C LYS A 147 -9.27 4.64 1.72
N THR A 148 -8.17 4.81 2.45
CA THR A 148 -7.88 6.05 3.17
C THR A 148 -7.66 7.22 2.22
N LEU A 149 -6.89 7.01 1.14
CA LEU A 149 -6.68 8.05 0.11
C LEU A 149 -7.98 8.43 -0.62
N GLU A 150 -8.82 7.45 -0.97
CA GLU A 150 -10.13 7.70 -1.56
C GLU A 150 -11.04 8.52 -0.63
N ALA A 151 -11.10 8.15 0.66
CA ALA A 151 -11.90 8.85 1.66
C ALA A 151 -11.39 10.29 1.87
N GLN A 152 -10.07 10.48 1.96
CA GLN A 152 -9.44 11.80 2.07
C GLN A 152 -9.76 12.67 0.85
N GLU A 153 -9.69 12.11 -0.36
CA GLU A 153 -9.97 12.86 -1.58
C GLU A 153 -11.44 13.30 -1.67
N ASN A 154 -12.36 12.42 -1.26
CA ASN A 154 -13.79 12.76 -1.19
C ASN A 154 -14.05 13.87 -0.17
N GLU A 155 -13.40 13.81 0.99
CA GLU A 155 -13.51 14.84 2.02
C GLU A 155 -12.90 16.18 1.56
N HIS A 156 -11.74 16.17 0.92
CA HIS A 156 -11.15 17.35 0.33
C HIS A 156 -12.09 18.00 -0.71
N LYS A 157 -12.74 17.17 -1.55
CA LYS A 157 -13.73 17.65 -2.52
C LYS A 157 -14.90 18.33 -1.83
N ARG A 158 -15.47 17.68 -0.80
CA ARG A 158 -16.60 18.21 -0.03
C ARG A 158 -16.25 19.54 0.64
N LEU A 159 -15.12 19.58 1.35
CA LEU A 159 -14.64 20.79 2.03
C LEU A 159 -14.34 21.92 1.07
N ALA A 160 -13.71 21.64 -0.07
CA ALA A 160 -13.43 22.66 -1.09
C ALA A 160 -14.73 23.30 -1.64
N GLN A 161 -15.77 22.48 -1.86
CA GLN A 161 -17.10 22.98 -2.27
C GLN A 161 -17.76 23.80 -1.17
N GLU A 162 -17.77 23.34 0.07
CA GLU A 162 -18.35 24.07 1.21
C GLU A 162 -17.65 25.42 1.45
N LEU A 163 -16.32 25.48 1.32
CA LEU A 163 -15.56 26.72 1.42
C LEU A 163 -15.89 27.69 0.27
N HIS A 164 -15.95 27.18 -0.95
CA HIS A 164 -16.23 28.03 -2.12
C HIS A 164 -17.67 28.53 -2.11
N ASP A 165 -18.65 27.64 -1.97
CA ASP A 165 -20.08 27.94 -2.14
C ASP A 165 -20.72 28.55 -0.88
N GLY A 166 -20.23 28.13 0.31
CA GLY A 166 -20.74 28.64 1.58
C GLY A 166 -20.01 29.89 2.06
N VAL A 167 -18.75 29.70 2.46
CA VAL A 167 -17.97 30.78 3.11
C VAL A 167 -17.60 31.88 2.10
N GLY A 168 -17.08 31.49 0.95
CA GLY A 168 -16.64 32.46 -0.09
C GLY A 168 -17.77 33.36 -0.60
N GLN A 169 -18.93 32.76 -0.90
CA GLN A 169 -20.09 33.55 -1.36
C GLN A 169 -20.66 34.44 -0.26
N SER A 170 -20.67 33.96 1.00
CA SER A 170 -21.15 34.76 2.14
C SER A 170 -20.26 36.01 2.36
N LEU A 171 -18.94 35.83 2.37
CA LEU A 171 -17.98 36.93 2.52
C LEU A 171 -18.10 37.91 1.35
N TYR A 172 -18.23 37.41 0.12
CA TYR A 172 -18.42 38.24 -1.06
C TYR A 172 -19.70 39.08 -0.97
N SER A 173 -20.81 38.46 -0.52
CA SER A 173 -22.09 39.17 -0.35
C SER A 173 -21.98 40.27 0.70
N VAL A 174 -21.26 40.06 1.80
CA VAL A 174 -21.00 41.06 2.83
C VAL A 174 -20.16 42.23 2.25
N SER A 175 -19.08 41.91 1.49
CA SER A 175 -18.23 42.91 0.85
C SER A 175 -19.04 43.81 -0.10
N VAL A 176 -19.87 43.22 -0.98
CA VAL A 176 -20.75 43.95 -1.87
C VAL A 176 -21.76 44.80 -1.10
N GLY A 177 -22.33 44.30 0.02
CA GLY A 177 -23.23 45.07 0.86
C GLY A 177 -22.58 46.29 1.48
N ILE A 178 -21.36 46.17 2.00
CA ILE A 178 -20.58 47.29 2.56
C ILE A 178 -20.26 48.32 1.48
N GLN A 179 -19.79 47.92 0.30
CA GLN A 179 -19.51 48.81 -0.82
C GLN A 179 -20.77 49.56 -1.30
N ALA A 180 -21.94 48.91 -1.30
CA ALA A 180 -23.22 49.52 -1.64
C ALA A 180 -23.65 50.56 -0.62
N ILE A 181 -23.39 50.38 0.68
CA ILE A 181 -23.64 51.36 1.73
C ILE A 181 -22.69 52.58 1.53
N GLN A 182 -21.39 52.33 1.38
CA GLN A 182 -20.39 53.35 1.18
C GLN A 182 -20.70 54.24 -0.02
N SER A 183 -21.19 53.67 -1.12
CA SER A 183 -21.52 54.42 -2.34
C SER A 183 -22.80 55.26 -2.25
N ARG A 184 -23.66 55.03 -1.25
CA ARG A 184 -24.97 55.71 -1.10
C ARG A 184 -25.07 56.71 0.05
N MET A 185 -24.09 56.69 0.95
CA MET A 185 -24.07 57.56 2.13
C MET A 185 -22.93 58.58 2.01
N GLU A 186 -23.22 59.86 2.30
CA GLU A 186 -22.18 60.87 2.57
C GLU A 186 -21.65 60.57 3.98
N LEU A 187 -20.49 59.94 4.07
CA LEU A 187 -19.87 59.55 5.33
C LEU A 187 -18.82 60.57 5.76
N GLU A 188 -18.65 60.76 7.06
CA GLU A 188 -17.48 61.45 7.61
C GLU A 188 -16.19 60.76 7.16
N GLU A 189 -15.12 61.53 6.99
CA GLU A 189 -13.84 61.09 6.48
C GLU A 189 -13.28 59.89 7.32
N THR A 190 -13.38 60.00 8.64
CA THR A 190 -12.99 58.92 9.58
C THR A 190 -13.79 57.64 9.40
N LEU A 191 -15.10 57.71 9.15
CA LEU A 191 -15.94 56.54 8.91
C LEU A 191 -15.66 55.89 7.56
N THR A 192 -15.32 56.71 6.58
CA THR A 192 -14.91 56.24 5.24
C THR A 192 -13.60 55.42 5.32
N GLU A 193 -12.62 55.91 6.10
CA GLU A 193 -11.37 55.18 6.34
C GLU A 193 -11.61 53.84 7.03
N TYR A 194 -12.40 53.79 8.11
CA TYR A 194 -12.77 52.54 8.77
C TYR A 194 -13.48 51.53 7.86
N MET A 195 -14.40 52.02 7.01
CA MET A 195 -15.08 51.14 6.06
C MET A 195 -14.11 50.57 5.03
N GLN A 196 -13.12 51.37 4.59
CA GLN A 196 -12.11 50.89 3.66
C GLN A 196 -11.23 49.80 4.31
N GLU A 197 -10.81 50.01 5.56
CA GLU A 197 -10.06 48.98 6.30
C GLU A 197 -10.84 47.65 6.42
N ILE A 198 -12.17 47.72 6.67
CA ILE A 198 -13.02 46.51 6.75
C ILE A 198 -13.11 45.84 5.37
N ILE A 199 -13.25 46.61 4.28
CA ILE A 199 -13.28 46.05 2.93
C ILE A 199 -11.96 45.36 2.59
N ASP A 200 -10.84 45.98 2.90
CA ASP A 200 -9.51 45.44 2.65
C ASP A 200 -9.28 44.14 3.43
N GLU A 201 -9.75 44.07 4.69
CA GLU A 201 -9.65 42.85 5.51
C GLU A 201 -10.58 41.73 4.99
N LEU A 202 -11.79 42.05 4.53
CA LEU A 202 -12.69 41.12 3.87
C LEU A 202 -12.09 40.56 2.57
N GLU A 203 -11.47 41.42 1.76
CA GLU A 203 -10.79 40.98 0.54
C GLU A 203 -9.65 40.03 0.82
N LYS A 204 -8.85 40.26 1.86
CA LYS A 204 -7.83 39.31 2.33
C LYS A 204 -8.47 38.00 2.74
N ALA A 205 -9.52 38.02 3.58
CA ALA A 205 -10.20 36.82 4.03
C ALA A 205 -10.80 36.01 2.84
N ILE A 206 -11.36 36.68 1.84
CA ILE A 206 -11.86 36.05 0.61
C ILE A 206 -10.70 35.38 -0.15
N GLN A 207 -9.54 36.04 -0.25
CA GLN A 207 -8.36 35.45 -0.89
C GLN A 207 -7.84 34.22 -0.12
N ASP A 208 -7.79 34.26 1.21
CA ASP A 208 -7.38 33.15 2.04
C ASP A 208 -8.31 31.94 1.89
N VAL A 209 -9.62 32.16 1.91
CA VAL A 209 -10.62 31.08 1.67
C VAL A 209 -10.43 30.46 0.28
N ARG A 210 -10.20 31.28 -0.75
CA ARG A 210 -9.90 30.79 -2.10
C ARG A 210 -8.63 29.97 -2.13
N LEU A 211 -7.57 30.40 -1.43
CA LEU A 211 -6.29 29.68 -1.36
C LEU A 211 -6.46 28.33 -0.66
N TYR A 212 -7.17 28.28 0.47
CA TYR A 212 -7.46 27.01 1.17
C TYR A 212 -8.31 26.06 0.33
N SER A 213 -9.33 26.57 -0.36
CA SER A 213 -10.14 25.76 -1.28
C SER A 213 -9.28 25.15 -2.41
N LEU A 214 -8.34 25.91 -2.96
CA LEU A 214 -7.39 25.42 -3.97
C LEU A 214 -6.41 24.37 -3.44
N GLN A 215 -5.97 24.52 -2.19
CA GLN A 215 -5.10 23.51 -1.54
C GLN A 215 -5.85 22.21 -1.29
N LEU A 216 -7.12 22.29 -0.89
CA LEU A 216 -7.97 21.12 -0.68
C LEU A 216 -8.29 20.42 -2.00
N ARG A 217 -8.90 21.09 -2.96
CA ARG A 217 -9.15 20.60 -4.33
C ARG A 217 -9.55 21.75 -5.25
N PRO A 218 -8.79 22.04 -6.32
CA PRO A 218 -9.16 23.14 -7.19
C PRO A 218 -10.42 22.81 -7.98
N HIS A 219 -11.43 23.66 -7.86
CA HIS A 219 -12.66 23.57 -8.65
C HIS A 219 -12.36 23.60 -10.17
N SER A 220 -11.27 24.28 -10.55
CA SER A 220 -10.77 24.31 -11.93
C SER A 220 -10.34 22.94 -12.45
N LEU A 221 -9.94 22.00 -11.59
CA LEU A 221 -9.60 20.64 -12.01
C LEU A 221 -10.84 19.91 -12.54
N ASP A 222 -11.96 20.00 -11.82
CA ASP A 222 -13.20 19.35 -12.21
C ASP A 222 -13.83 20.01 -13.45
N GLN A 223 -13.73 21.34 -13.59
CA GLN A 223 -14.32 22.09 -14.70
C GLN A 223 -13.41 22.20 -15.93
N LEU A 224 -12.15 22.52 -15.75
CA LEU A 224 -11.23 22.92 -16.82
C LEU A 224 -10.13 21.89 -17.09
N GLY A 225 -9.94 20.89 -16.20
CA GLY A 225 -8.95 19.84 -16.32
C GLY A 225 -7.59 20.16 -15.71
N LEU A 226 -6.63 19.23 -15.90
CA LEU A 226 -5.34 19.24 -15.23
C LEU A 226 -4.48 20.48 -15.55
N ILE A 227 -4.35 20.82 -16.83
CA ILE A 227 -3.42 21.88 -17.27
C ILE A 227 -3.78 23.25 -16.67
N PRO A 228 -5.03 23.76 -16.74
CA PRO A 228 -5.41 25.01 -16.10
C PRO A 228 -5.27 24.97 -14.57
N ALA A 229 -5.59 23.84 -13.94
CA ALA A 229 -5.46 23.69 -12.49
C ALA A 229 -3.99 23.81 -12.04
N VAL A 230 -3.05 23.15 -12.74
CA VAL A 230 -1.61 23.24 -12.45
C VAL A 230 -1.07 24.65 -12.71
N LYS A 231 -1.47 25.31 -13.81
CA LYS A 231 -1.09 26.70 -14.07
C LYS A 231 -1.51 27.64 -12.93
N HIS A 232 -2.72 27.43 -12.42
CA HIS A 232 -3.25 28.22 -11.32
C HIS A 232 -2.49 27.95 -10.02
N LEU A 233 -2.20 26.67 -9.71
CA LEU A 233 -1.38 26.27 -8.55
C LEU A 233 0.00 26.94 -8.60
N VAL A 234 0.71 26.83 -9.72
CA VAL A 234 2.05 27.41 -9.92
C VAL A 234 2.02 28.95 -9.78
N SER A 235 1.01 29.60 -10.37
CA SER A 235 0.85 31.05 -10.24
C SER A 235 0.62 31.48 -8.79
N SER A 236 -0.18 30.73 -8.03
CA SER A 236 -0.44 31.00 -6.62
C SER A 236 0.82 30.82 -5.76
N LEU A 237 1.57 29.74 -5.97
CA LEU A 237 2.81 29.46 -5.22
C LEU A 237 3.90 30.50 -5.52
N ASN A 238 4.05 30.95 -6.77
CA ASN A 238 5.00 32.01 -7.13
C ASN A 238 4.66 33.38 -6.49
N LYS A 239 3.39 33.66 -6.18
CA LYS A 239 3.01 34.85 -5.43
C LYS A 239 3.39 34.78 -3.96
N THR A 240 3.30 33.60 -3.37
CA THR A 240 3.56 33.36 -1.94
C THR A 240 5.05 33.13 -1.64
N HIS A 241 5.77 32.51 -2.56
CA HIS A 241 7.19 32.16 -2.42
C HIS A 241 8.05 32.92 -3.45
N GLN A 242 8.34 34.20 -3.16
CA GLN A 242 9.05 35.10 -4.10
C GLN A 242 10.53 34.69 -4.32
N ASP A 243 11.12 33.92 -3.40
CA ASP A 243 12.51 33.46 -3.46
C ASP A 243 12.71 32.25 -4.35
N VAL A 244 11.61 31.61 -4.81
CA VAL A 244 11.64 30.39 -5.63
C VAL A 244 10.88 30.59 -6.92
N SER A 245 11.52 30.32 -8.05
CA SER A 245 10.87 30.37 -9.37
C SER A 245 10.31 29.00 -9.75
N ILE A 246 8.98 28.88 -9.86
CA ILE A 246 8.30 27.67 -10.29
C ILE A 246 7.81 27.86 -11.71
N THR A 247 8.17 26.95 -12.61
CA THR A 247 7.74 26.97 -14.02
C THR A 247 6.93 25.72 -14.36
N PHE A 248 5.90 25.89 -15.20
CA PHE A 248 5.11 24.80 -15.75
C PHE A 248 5.04 24.87 -17.27
N ALA A 249 5.35 23.76 -17.92
CA ALA A 249 5.23 23.59 -19.37
C ALA A 249 4.42 22.33 -19.69
N SER A 250 3.60 22.39 -20.72
CA SER A 250 2.88 21.23 -21.25
C SER A 250 2.96 21.18 -22.78
N SER A 251 3.12 19.97 -23.34
CA SER A 251 3.15 19.76 -24.80
C SER A 251 2.47 18.46 -25.19
N ASN A 252 1.70 18.50 -26.26
CA ASN A 252 1.00 17.34 -26.84
C ASN A 252 0.05 16.62 -25.88
N VAL A 253 -0.51 17.32 -24.89
CA VAL A 253 -1.43 16.77 -23.89
C VAL A 253 -2.83 17.31 -24.17
N SER A 254 -3.82 16.43 -24.17
CA SER A 254 -5.23 16.78 -24.31
C SER A 254 -5.68 17.70 -23.16
N ASN A 255 -6.58 18.63 -23.45
CA ASN A 255 -7.13 19.53 -22.41
C ASN A 255 -7.87 18.79 -21.31
N ARG A 256 -8.41 17.61 -21.63
CA ARG A 256 -9.08 16.71 -20.67
C ARG A 256 -8.43 15.33 -20.74
N LEU A 257 -8.16 14.77 -19.57
CA LEU A 257 -7.73 13.40 -19.39
C LEU A 257 -8.82 12.63 -18.64
N LEU A 258 -8.63 11.33 -18.45
CA LEU A 258 -9.51 10.56 -17.57
C LEU A 258 -9.46 11.16 -16.14
N PRO A 259 -10.60 11.28 -15.43
CA PRO A 259 -10.66 11.89 -14.10
C PRO A 259 -9.66 11.29 -13.10
N VAL A 260 -9.41 9.98 -13.19
CA VAL A 260 -8.41 9.29 -12.35
C VAL A 260 -7.00 9.79 -12.64
N LEU A 261 -6.65 10.06 -13.91
CA LEU A 261 -5.35 10.61 -14.29
C LEU A 261 -5.22 12.08 -13.82
N GLU A 262 -6.25 12.90 -14.07
CA GLU A 262 -6.21 14.31 -13.70
C GLU A 262 -5.99 14.52 -12.20
N ILE A 263 -6.75 13.82 -11.35
CA ILE A 263 -6.65 14.00 -9.91
C ILE A 263 -5.32 13.44 -9.34
N ASN A 264 -4.90 12.26 -9.78
CA ASN A 264 -3.68 11.66 -9.25
C ASN A 264 -2.42 12.42 -9.70
N LEU A 265 -2.35 12.85 -10.97
CA LEU A 265 -1.25 13.69 -11.44
C LEU A 265 -1.23 15.06 -10.74
N TYR A 266 -2.40 15.68 -10.52
CA TYR A 266 -2.48 16.93 -9.77
C TYR A 266 -1.94 16.76 -8.35
N ARG A 267 -2.33 15.70 -7.64
CA ARG A 267 -1.86 15.43 -6.28
C ARG A 267 -0.37 15.13 -6.22
N ILE A 268 0.17 14.41 -7.19
CA ILE A 268 1.61 14.18 -7.29
C ILE A 268 2.37 15.49 -7.48
N ILE A 269 1.88 16.37 -8.35
CA ILE A 269 2.46 17.70 -8.55
C ILE A 269 2.39 18.51 -7.26
N GLN A 270 1.24 18.55 -6.60
CA GLN A 270 1.03 19.27 -5.35
C GLN A 270 2.00 18.81 -4.25
N GLU A 271 2.11 17.50 -4.02
CA GLU A 271 3.00 16.90 -3.04
C GLU A 271 4.48 17.14 -3.38
N ALA A 272 4.86 16.98 -4.65
CA ALA A 272 6.22 17.23 -5.08
C ALA A 272 6.64 18.70 -4.92
N LEU A 273 5.75 19.65 -5.26
CA LEU A 273 5.99 21.07 -5.06
C LEU A 273 6.07 21.43 -3.58
N HIS A 274 5.17 20.87 -2.74
CA HIS A 274 5.22 21.04 -1.30
C HIS A 274 6.55 20.56 -0.72
N ASN A 275 7.00 19.37 -1.09
CA ASN A 275 8.26 18.80 -0.63
C ASN A 275 9.46 19.63 -1.09
N ALA A 276 9.47 20.08 -2.35
CA ALA A 276 10.52 20.94 -2.87
C ALA A 276 10.58 22.28 -2.11
N LEU A 277 9.46 22.95 -1.92
CA LEU A 277 9.40 24.24 -1.20
C LEU A 277 9.81 24.11 0.26
N LYS A 278 9.45 23.01 0.92
CA LYS A 278 9.68 22.82 2.35
C LYS A 278 11.08 22.30 2.70
N TYR A 279 11.62 21.42 1.85
CA TYR A 279 12.82 20.64 2.22
C TYR A 279 14.02 20.87 1.30
N SER A 280 13.83 21.30 0.05
CA SER A 280 14.92 21.27 -0.92
C SER A 280 15.87 22.47 -0.87
N GLN A 281 15.44 23.61 -0.33
CA GLN A 281 16.14 24.91 -0.45
C GLN A 281 16.39 25.29 -1.93
N ALA A 282 15.52 24.84 -2.85
CA ALA A 282 15.67 25.12 -4.25
C ALA A 282 15.35 26.58 -4.57
N THR A 283 15.99 27.14 -5.57
CA THR A 283 15.67 28.43 -6.18
C THR A 283 14.84 28.28 -7.45
N HIS A 284 14.86 27.11 -8.04
CA HIS A 284 14.13 26.81 -9.28
C HIS A 284 13.46 25.45 -9.20
N ILE A 285 12.18 25.38 -9.55
CA ILE A 285 11.42 24.15 -9.68
C ILE A 285 10.76 24.13 -11.06
N LYS A 286 10.91 23.03 -11.77
CA LYS A 286 10.37 22.86 -13.11
C LYS A 286 9.39 21.70 -13.14
N VAL A 287 8.16 21.95 -13.61
CA VAL A 287 7.13 20.95 -13.85
C VAL A 287 6.88 20.85 -15.35
N ILE A 288 7.01 19.66 -15.91
CA ILE A 288 6.80 19.40 -17.34
C ILE A 288 5.82 18.25 -17.48
N LEU A 289 4.80 18.42 -18.30
CA LEU A 289 3.82 17.41 -18.66
C LEU A 289 3.78 17.27 -20.18
N TYR A 290 4.08 16.08 -20.71
CA TYR A 290 4.08 15.88 -22.16
C TYR A 290 3.64 14.47 -22.52
N LYS A 291 3.20 14.29 -23.77
CA LYS A 291 2.86 12.99 -24.33
C LYS A 291 3.95 12.55 -25.29
N GLU A 292 4.47 11.33 -25.10
CA GLU A 292 5.50 10.71 -25.91
C GLU A 292 5.17 9.22 -26.08
N ASP A 293 5.17 8.73 -27.32
CA ASP A 293 4.91 7.31 -27.65
C ASP A 293 3.61 6.73 -27.04
N GLY A 294 2.57 7.56 -26.92
CA GLY A 294 1.28 7.14 -26.32
C GLY A 294 1.26 7.14 -24.79
N GLU A 295 2.39 7.43 -24.15
CA GLU A 295 2.49 7.62 -22.71
C GLU A 295 2.40 9.10 -22.34
N LEU A 296 1.71 9.39 -21.25
CA LEU A 296 1.75 10.69 -20.60
C LEU A 296 2.92 10.69 -19.60
N VAL A 297 3.82 11.65 -19.73
CA VAL A 297 5.01 11.78 -18.90
C VAL A 297 4.93 13.07 -18.10
N LEU A 298 4.96 12.95 -16.78
CA LEU A 298 5.12 14.05 -15.84
C LEU A 298 6.53 14.04 -15.30
N MET A 299 7.23 15.17 -15.38
CA MET A 299 8.54 15.37 -14.80
C MET A 299 8.54 16.60 -13.89
N ILE A 300 9.01 16.43 -12.65
CA ILE A 300 9.16 17.51 -11.68
C ILE A 300 10.61 17.51 -11.23
N GLN A 301 11.27 18.65 -11.34
CA GLN A 301 12.68 18.78 -11.03
C GLN A 301 12.93 20.04 -10.21
N ASP A 302 13.68 19.91 -9.13
CA ASP A 302 14.22 21.01 -8.35
C ASP A 302 15.76 21.05 -8.44
N ASN A 303 16.35 22.20 -8.18
CA ASN A 303 17.79 22.40 -8.10
C ASN A 303 18.29 22.51 -6.66
N GLY A 304 17.59 21.92 -5.71
CA GLY A 304 17.91 22.03 -4.29
C GLY A 304 19.01 21.10 -3.80
N ILE A 305 19.09 20.95 -2.47
CA ILE A 305 20.13 20.15 -1.82
C ILE A 305 20.05 18.64 -2.10
N GLY A 306 18.90 18.15 -2.55
CA GLY A 306 18.67 16.71 -2.74
C GLY A 306 18.80 15.91 -1.44
N PHE A 307 18.71 14.59 -1.56
CA PHE A 307 18.85 13.64 -0.44
C PHE A 307 19.40 12.30 -0.92
N GLU A 308 19.94 11.50 -0.01
CA GLU A 308 20.43 10.15 -0.28
C GLU A 308 19.34 9.13 0.07
N ARG A 309 18.94 8.35 -0.93
CA ARG A 309 17.88 7.33 -0.77
C ARG A 309 18.39 6.19 0.13
N GLY A 310 17.67 5.88 1.19
CA GLY A 310 18.02 4.82 2.16
C GLY A 310 18.55 5.31 3.51
N LEU A 311 18.95 6.57 3.63
CA LEU A 311 19.34 7.18 4.93
C LEU A 311 18.21 7.98 5.58
N THR A 312 17.20 8.37 4.83
CA THR A 312 15.98 9.00 5.33
C THR A 312 14.85 7.98 5.33
N GLU A 313 14.13 7.85 6.45
CA GLU A 313 12.85 7.13 6.45
C GLU A 313 12.01 7.65 5.29
N GLU A 314 11.58 6.78 4.40
CA GLU A 314 10.69 7.15 3.29
C GLU A 314 9.41 7.71 3.90
N GLY A 315 9.27 9.04 3.84
CA GLY A 315 8.12 9.75 4.39
C GLY A 315 6.83 9.30 3.70
N LEU A 316 5.71 9.43 4.39
CA LEU A 316 4.38 9.07 3.87
C LEU A 316 4.09 9.68 2.49
N GLY A 317 4.66 10.83 2.15
CA GLY A 317 4.50 11.50 0.85
C GLY A 317 4.95 10.66 -0.34
N PHE A 318 6.07 9.96 -0.25
CA PHE A 318 6.53 9.08 -1.34
C PHE A 318 5.63 7.86 -1.51
N LYS A 319 5.21 7.24 -0.40
CA LYS A 319 4.25 6.12 -0.45
C LYS A 319 2.92 6.53 -1.05
N HIS A 320 2.44 7.73 -0.74
CA HIS A 320 1.22 8.27 -1.36
C HIS A 320 1.40 8.51 -2.86
N MET A 321 2.57 8.99 -3.31
CA MET A 321 2.85 9.13 -4.74
C MET A 321 2.90 7.76 -5.44
N GLU A 322 3.55 6.76 -4.85
CA GLU A 322 3.60 5.40 -5.38
C GLU A 322 2.21 4.79 -5.53
N GLU A 323 1.37 4.88 -4.48
CA GLU A 323 -0.01 4.37 -4.53
C GLU A 323 -0.85 5.07 -5.61
N ARG A 324 -0.69 6.40 -5.78
CA ARG A 324 -1.38 7.16 -6.82
C ARG A 324 -0.94 6.74 -8.23
N VAL A 325 0.35 6.46 -8.40
CA VAL A 325 0.89 5.97 -9.67
C VAL A 325 0.39 4.55 -9.95
N ASP A 326 0.32 3.69 -8.95
CA ASP A 326 -0.27 2.35 -9.05
C ASP A 326 -1.76 2.40 -9.48
N GLN A 327 -2.55 3.36 -8.92
CA GLN A 327 -3.95 3.56 -9.33
C GLN A 327 -4.10 3.94 -10.81
N MET A 328 -3.07 4.53 -11.39
CA MET A 328 -3.02 4.88 -12.82
C MET A 328 -2.36 3.80 -13.67
N GLU A 329 -2.00 2.64 -13.10
CA GLU A 329 -1.23 1.57 -13.77
C GLU A 329 0.08 2.11 -14.39
N GLY A 330 0.73 3.05 -13.69
CA GLY A 330 1.90 3.76 -14.17
C GLY A 330 3.21 3.29 -13.57
N SER A 331 4.27 4.06 -13.81
CA SER A 331 5.58 3.88 -13.20
C SER A 331 6.11 5.18 -12.61
N LEU A 332 6.70 5.10 -11.41
CA LEU A 332 7.34 6.21 -10.71
C LEU A 332 8.85 5.98 -10.64
N ARG A 333 9.62 7.02 -10.97
CA ARG A 333 11.07 7.05 -10.74
C ARG A 333 11.44 8.34 -10.03
N ILE A 334 12.16 8.20 -8.92
CA ILE A 334 12.66 9.32 -8.14
C ILE A 334 14.17 9.22 -8.14
N HIS A 335 14.84 10.26 -8.65
CA HIS A 335 16.28 10.42 -8.62
C HIS A 335 16.63 11.63 -7.76
N SER A 336 17.38 11.44 -6.72
CA SER A 336 17.91 12.50 -5.88
C SER A 336 19.37 12.20 -5.51
N ALA A 337 20.18 13.22 -5.44
CA ALA A 337 21.56 13.12 -4.96
C ALA A 337 21.93 14.42 -4.23
N LEU A 338 22.78 14.32 -3.23
CA LEU A 338 23.25 15.46 -2.47
C LEU A 338 23.82 16.56 -3.39
N GLN A 339 23.36 17.79 -3.19
CA GLN A 339 23.72 18.99 -3.98
C GLN A 339 23.37 18.93 -5.47
N LYS A 340 22.48 18.01 -5.89
CA LYS A 340 22.04 17.88 -7.29
C LYS A 340 20.53 18.00 -7.47
N GLY A 341 19.80 18.30 -6.38
CA GLY A 341 18.35 18.40 -6.39
C GLY A 341 17.65 17.06 -6.52
N THR A 342 16.35 17.11 -6.80
CA THR A 342 15.49 15.93 -6.97
C THR A 342 14.76 15.98 -8.29
N THR A 343 14.63 14.82 -8.92
CA THR A 343 13.82 14.62 -10.14
C THR A 343 12.82 13.51 -9.90
N ILE A 344 11.55 13.81 -10.03
CA ILE A 344 10.42 12.88 -9.99
C ILE A 344 9.92 12.70 -11.40
N LYS A 345 9.87 11.48 -11.91
CA LYS A 345 9.35 11.14 -13.23
C LYS A 345 8.24 10.09 -13.10
N VAL A 346 7.07 10.43 -13.60
CA VAL A 346 5.90 9.54 -13.67
C VAL A 346 5.59 9.26 -15.13
N LYS A 347 5.30 8.02 -15.47
CA LYS A 347 4.82 7.60 -16.78
C LYS A 347 3.53 6.81 -16.63
N VAL A 348 2.51 7.17 -17.38
CA VAL A 348 1.21 6.50 -17.39
C VAL A 348 0.72 6.34 -18.82
N GLN A 349 -0.02 5.26 -19.10
CA GLN A 349 -0.68 5.08 -20.38
C GLN A 349 -1.83 6.08 -20.51
N ASP A 350 -1.80 6.90 -21.56
CA ASP A 350 -2.95 7.73 -21.92
C ASP A 350 -3.93 6.85 -22.71
N LYS A 351 -4.74 6.08 -21.95
CA LYS A 351 -5.86 5.35 -22.55
C LYS A 351 -6.90 6.41 -22.97
N GLU A 352 -6.68 7.08 -24.10
CA GLU A 352 -7.72 7.90 -24.73
C GLU A 352 -8.98 7.04 -24.76
N GLY A 353 -10.06 7.51 -24.15
CA GLY A 353 -11.33 6.82 -24.18
C GLY A 353 -11.60 6.45 -25.65
N ARG A 354 -11.68 5.17 -25.95
CA ARG A 354 -12.27 4.71 -27.21
C ARG A 354 -13.69 5.27 -27.21
N GLY A 355 -13.77 6.54 -27.59
CA GLY A 355 -15.03 7.22 -27.86
C GLY A 355 -15.78 6.38 -28.85
N SER A 356 -16.96 6.01 -28.48
CA SER A 356 -18.04 5.47 -29.26
C SER A 356 -18.14 6.13 -30.65
N ASP A 357 -17.34 5.65 -31.58
CA ASP A 357 -17.60 5.79 -33.01
C ASP A 357 -18.24 4.48 -33.49
N GLN A 358 -19.39 4.16 -32.90
CA GLN A 358 -20.36 3.29 -33.56
C GLN A 358 -21.33 4.21 -34.30
N GLY A 359 -20.93 4.45 -35.55
CA GLY A 359 -21.76 5.08 -36.52
C GLY A 359 -23.16 4.49 -36.51
N ILE A 360 -24.12 5.33 -36.31
CA ILE A 360 -25.49 5.11 -36.75
C ILE A 360 -25.43 5.15 -38.29
N ALA A 361 -25.16 3.98 -38.91
CA ALA A 361 -25.42 3.74 -40.30
C ALA A 361 -26.82 3.12 -40.41
N GLY A 362 -27.74 3.88 -40.83
CA GLY A 362 -28.90 3.70 -41.61
C GLY A 362 -29.81 2.45 -41.42
N ARG A 363 -31.00 2.68 -40.99
CA ARG A 363 -32.22 2.43 -41.81
C ARG A 363 -33.42 3.05 -41.13
#